data_46429e517786ac33439bbfdba9951e9e
#
_entry.id   46429e517786ac33439bbfdba9951e9e
#
_cell.length_a   1.000
_cell.length_b   1.000
_cell.length_c   1.000
_cell.angle_alpha   90.00
_cell.angle_beta   90.00
_cell.angle_gamma   90.00
#
_symmetry.space_group_name_H-M   'P 1'
#
loop_
_entity.id
_entity.type
_entity.pdbx_description
1 polymer ?
#
loop_
_entity_poly.entity_id
_entity_poly.type
_entity_poly.pdbx_seq_one_letter_code
_entity_poly.pdbx_strand_id
1 'polypeptide(L)'
;MWLVDHFWAAHAPEADLLEPWTAIAGLAEATDKLRLGVMVSCNAFRTPGLLAKVAATADHISDGRVELGMGTGWMEEEFVAYGYDFAPAGERLSALGESLDIIRSLFTRESTDYIGQHYRLKGARFAPKPVQSPLPITIGGAGRKVMLGLVARHAQRWNCPMPAAGDLASLVEDLHSRCNEVGRLSLIHI
;
A
#
# COMPACT_ATOMS: atom_id res chain seq x y z
N MET A 1 -10.76 -9.08 -5.83
CA MET A 1 -10.95 -9.44 -4.41
C MET A 1 -9.94 -8.69 -3.57
N TRP A 2 -10.36 -8.17 -2.41
CA TRP A 2 -9.49 -7.45 -1.49
C TRP A 2 -9.52 -8.15 -0.14
N LEU A 3 -8.34 -8.32 0.47
CA LEU A 3 -8.17 -8.78 1.84
C LEU A 3 -7.71 -7.61 2.72
N VAL A 4 -7.96 -7.70 4.03
CA VAL A 4 -7.51 -6.70 5.00
C VAL A 4 -6.23 -7.14 5.69
N ASP A 5 -5.39 -6.20 6.09
CA ASP A 5 -4.11 -6.46 6.77
C ASP A 5 -4.23 -6.16 8.26
N HIS A 6 -4.93 -7.04 8.95
CA HIS A 6 -5.14 -7.01 10.39
C HIS A 6 -4.80 -8.36 11.00
N PHE A 7 -4.42 -8.37 12.28
CA PHE A 7 -4.18 -9.59 13.05
C PHE A 7 -5.47 -10.20 13.61
N TRP A 8 -6.52 -9.38 13.75
CA TRP A 8 -7.90 -9.81 14.03
C TRP A 8 -8.91 -8.91 13.33
N ALA A 9 -10.13 -9.39 13.18
CA ALA A 9 -11.18 -8.59 12.55
C ALA A 9 -11.64 -7.48 13.50
N ALA A 10 -11.48 -6.22 13.10
CA ALA A 10 -11.72 -5.03 13.94
C ALA A 10 -13.12 -4.95 14.58
N HIS A 11 -14.12 -5.55 13.95
CA HIS A 11 -15.52 -5.54 14.42
C HIS A 11 -16.05 -6.93 14.82
N ALA A 12 -15.19 -7.95 14.78
CA ALA A 12 -15.50 -9.32 15.16
C ALA A 12 -14.20 -10.01 15.62
N PRO A 13 -13.65 -9.65 16.79
CA PRO A 13 -12.30 -10.09 17.22
C PRO A 13 -12.17 -11.61 17.41
N GLU A 14 -13.28 -12.32 17.55
CA GLU A 14 -13.34 -13.79 17.61
C GLU A 14 -13.40 -14.46 16.23
N ALA A 15 -13.53 -13.70 15.14
CA ALA A 15 -13.55 -14.27 13.81
C ALA A 15 -12.13 -14.59 13.32
N ASP A 16 -11.96 -15.75 12.71
CA ASP A 16 -10.71 -16.15 12.10
C ASP A 16 -10.33 -15.19 10.96
N LEU A 17 -9.09 -14.72 10.98
CA LEU A 17 -8.53 -13.86 9.93
C LEU A 17 -7.16 -14.38 9.51
N LEU A 18 -7.02 -14.69 8.22
CA LEU A 18 -5.75 -15.16 7.67
C LEU A 18 -4.84 -13.99 7.33
N GLU A 19 -3.53 -14.20 7.43
CA GLU A 19 -2.54 -13.24 6.96
C GLU A 19 -2.74 -13.02 5.45
N PRO A 20 -2.95 -11.76 5.01
CA PRO A 20 -3.50 -11.49 3.68
C PRO A 20 -2.56 -11.84 2.54
N TRP A 21 -1.26 -11.61 2.67
CA TRP A 21 -0.33 -11.88 1.58
C TRP A 21 -0.08 -13.37 1.36
N THR A 22 -0.06 -14.15 2.45
CA THR A 22 -0.03 -15.62 2.37
C THR A 22 -1.31 -16.16 1.73
N ALA A 23 -2.46 -15.63 2.13
CA ALA A 23 -3.75 -16.02 1.56
C ALA A 23 -3.84 -15.63 0.06
N ILE A 24 -3.34 -14.45 -0.33
CA ILE A 24 -3.28 -14.01 -1.74
C ILE A 24 -2.45 -14.98 -2.58
N ALA A 25 -1.32 -15.47 -2.08
CA ALA A 25 -0.51 -16.44 -2.83
C ALA A 25 -1.29 -17.74 -3.11
N GLY A 26 -2.02 -18.25 -2.12
CA GLY A 26 -2.88 -19.41 -2.29
C GLY A 26 -4.06 -19.17 -3.25
N LEU A 27 -4.71 -18.02 -3.14
CA LEU A 27 -5.82 -17.63 -4.02
C LEU A 27 -5.34 -17.37 -5.46
N ALA A 28 -4.12 -16.86 -5.63
CA ALA A 28 -3.53 -16.63 -6.93
C ALA A 28 -3.33 -17.93 -7.71
N GLU A 29 -2.87 -18.98 -7.03
CA GLU A 29 -2.71 -20.31 -7.61
C GLU A 29 -4.06 -20.99 -7.89
N ALA A 30 -5.04 -20.77 -6.99
CA ALA A 30 -6.37 -21.40 -7.10
C ALA A 30 -7.32 -20.71 -8.09
N THR A 31 -6.92 -19.61 -8.73
CA THR A 31 -7.79 -18.80 -9.61
C THR A 31 -7.03 -18.29 -10.83
N ASP A 32 -7.72 -18.18 -12.00
CA ASP A 32 -7.09 -17.76 -13.26
C ASP A 32 -7.37 -16.29 -13.64
N LYS A 33 -8.47 -15.71 -13.18
CA LYS A 33 -8.95 -14.41 -13.66
C LYS A 33 -9.14 -13.36 -12.56
N LEU A 34 -9.17 -13.82 -11.31
CA LEU A 34 -9.45 -12.95 -10.18
C LEU A 34 -8.26 -12.00 -9.92
N ARG A 35 -8.52 -10.70 -9.94
CA ARG A 35 -7.55 -9.73 -9.44
C ARG A 35 -7.58 -9.72 -7.91
N LEU A 36 -6.40 -9.68 -7.32
CA LEU A 36 -6.17 -9.87 -5.89
C LEU A 36 -5.39 -8.70 -5.32
N GLY A 37 -5.70 -8.29 -4.11
CA GLY A 37 -4.96 -7.24 -3.44
C GLY A 37 -5.24 -7.16 -1.95
N VAL A 38 -4.42 -6.41 -1.25
CA VAL A 38 -4.63 -6.06 0.17
C VAL A 38 -5.14 -4.63 0.24
N MET A 39 -6.25 -4.40 0.93
CA MET A 39 -6.82 -3.06 1.09
C MET A 39 -6.94 -2.72 2.57
N VAL A 40 -5.89 -2.15 3.11
CA VAL A 40 -4.57 -1.87 2.56
C VAL A 40 -3.51 -2.48 3.47
N SER A 41 -2.35 -2.82 2.92
CA SER A 41 -1.22 -3.27 3.75
C SER A 41 -0.81 -2.17 4.72
N CYS A 42 -0.70 -2.50 5.99
CA CYS A 42 -0.19 -1.58 7.00
C CYS A 42 1.33 -1.43 6.83
N ASN A 43 1.76 -0.19 6.58
CA ASN A 43 3.17 0.12 6.32
C ASN A 43 4.10 -0.25 7.50
N ALA A 44 3.58 -0.27 8.73
CA ALA A 44 4.36 -0.59 9.91
C ALA A 44 4.64 -2.09 10.09
N PHE A 45 3.82 -2.97 9.51
CA PHE A 45 3.92 -4.41 9.74
C PHE A 45 5.01 -5.09 8.92
N ARG A 46 5.51 -4.44 7.86
CA ARG A 46 6.57 -4.98 6.99
C ARG A 46 7.50 -3.86 6.54
N THR A 47 8.80 -4.13 6.49
CA THR A 47 9.73 -3.20 5.83
C THR A 47 9.39 -3.06 4.35
N PRO A 48 9.67 -1.89 3.71
CA PRO A 48 9.34 -1.68 2.30
C PRO A 48 10.01 -2.69 1.37
N GLY A 49 11.23 -3.14 1.68
CA GLY A 49 11.91 -4.18 0.91
C GLY A 49 11.22 -5.54 0.98
N LEU A 50 10.74 -5.92 2.17
CA LEU A 50 9.98 -7.17 2.34
C LEU A 50 8.62 -7.07 1.64
N LEU A 51 7.88 -5.98 1.83
CA LEU A 51 6.58 -5.79 1.19
C LEU A 51 6.69 -5.80 -0.34
N ALA A 52 7.70 -5.12 -0.90
CA ALA A 52 7.99 -5.19 -2.33
C ALA A 52 8.22 -6.63 -2.80
N LYS A 53 9.03 -7.41 -2.05
CA LYS A 53 9.32 -8.81 -2.41
C LYS A 53 8.09 -9.68 -2.37
N VAL A 54 7.28 -9.56 -1.34
CA VAL A 54 6.03 -10.31 -1.19
C VAL A 54 5.06 -9.98 -2.33
N ALA A 55 4.85 -8.69 -2.62
CA ALA A 55 3.97 -8.23 -3.69
C ALA A 55 4.44 -8.72 -5.07
N ALA A 56 5.74 -8.62 -5.39
CA ALA A 56 6.28 -9.11 -6.65
C ALA A 56 6.17 -10.64 -6.78
N THR A 57 6.37 -11.38 -5.68
CA THR A 57 6.21 -12.83 -5.67
C THR A 57 4.76 -13.22 -5.96
N ALA A 58 3.80 -12.60 -5.29
CA ALA A 58 2.37 -12.83 -5.52
C ALA A 58 1.96 -12.42 -6.95
N ASP A 59 2.57 -11.36 -7.50
CA ASP A 59 2.35 -10.94 -8.88
C ASP A 59 2.82 -11.99 -9.89
N HIS A 60 3.97 -12.63 -9.66
CA HIS A 60 4.43 -13.76 -10.46
C HIS A 60 3.52 -15.00 -10.34
N ILE A 61 3.14 -15.38 -9.11
CA ILE A 61 2.23 -16.54 -8.89
C ILE A 61 0.90 -16.32 -9.62
N SER A 62 0.41 -15.09 -9.62
CA SER A 62 -0.89 -14.74 -10.22
C SER A 62 -0.82 -14.42 -11.72
N ASP A 63 0.35 -14.44 -12.35
CA ASP A 63 0.54 -13.95 -13.73
C ASP A 63 -0.02 -12.53 -13.94
N GLY A 64 0.41 -11.59 -13.07
CA GLY A 64 0.12 -10.17 -13.23
C GLY A 64 -1.28 -9.73 -12.77
N ARG A 65 -1.90 -10.40 -11.79
CA ARG A 65 -3.23 -10.07 -11.27
C ARG A 65 -3.23 -9.40 -9.89
N VAL A 66 -2.06 -9.11 -9.33
CA VAL A 66 -1.94 -8.50 -8.00
C VAL A 66 -2.02 -6.97 -8.05
N GLU A 67 -2.56 -6.39 -7.01
CA GLU A 67 -2.57 -4.96 -6.71
C GLU A 67 -2.01 -4.71 -5.31
N LEU A 68 -1.05 -3.80 -5.21
CA LEU A 68 -0.42 -3.44 -3.94
C LEU A 68 -1.19 -2.30 -3.27
N GLY A 69 -2.03 -2.62 -2.30
CA GLY A 69 -2.64 -1.60 -1.44
C GLY A 69 -1.74 -1.24 -0.26
N MET A 70 -1.59 0.05 0.04
CA MET A 70 -0.76 0.56 1.14
C MET A 70 -1.47 1.65 1.93
N GLY A 71 -1.25 1.65 3.24
CA GLY A 71 -1.76 2.65 4.17
C GLY A 71 -0.92 2.74 5.43
N THR A 72 -1.25 3.69 6.30
CA THR A 72 -0.46 3.96 7.52
C THR A 72 -0.79 3.08 8.71
N GLY A 73 -1.88 2.30 8.64
CA GLY A 73 -2.49 1.68 9.82
C GLY A 73 -3.30 2.68 10.66
N TRP A 74 -4.24 2.19 11.44
CA TRP A 74 -5.15 3.05 12.20
C TRP A 74 -5.54 2.47 13.57
N MET A 75 -5.47 1.16 13.77
CA MET A 75 -5.94 0.48 14.97
C MET A 75 -4.81 0.37 16.00
N GLU A 76 -4.69 1.37 16.88
CA GLU A 76 -3.62 1.46 17.89
C GLU A 76 -3.54 0.23 18.79
N GLU A 77 -4.69 -0.32 19.18
CA GLU A 77 -4.77 -1.52 20.03
C GLU A 77 -4.06 -2.71 19.41
N GLU A 78 -4.15 -2.89 18.10
CA GLU A 78 -3.50 -3.95 17.35
C GLU A 78 -1.97 -3.75 17.33
N PHE A 79 -1.50 -2.53 17.09
CA PHE A 79 -0.08 -2.21 17.15
C PHE A 79 0.52 -2.57 18.51
N VAL A 80 -0.11 -2.10 19.58
CA VAL A 80 0.35 -2.35 20.95
C VAL A 80 0.34 -3.85 21.27
N ALA A 81 -0.72 -4.56 20.92
CA ALA A 81 -0.87 -5.98 21.22
C ALA A 81 0.20 -6.86 20.55
N TYR A 82 0.65 -6.47 19.37
CA TYR A 82 1.67 -7.22 18.60
C TYR A 82 3.07 -6.59 18.66
N GLY A 83 3.29 -5.63 19.55
CA GLY A 83 4.61 -5.04 19.81
C GLY A 83 5.11 -4.09 18.73
N TYR A 84 4.22 -3.49 17.96
CA TYR A 84 4.54 -2.41 17.04
C TYR A 84 4.36 -1.05 17.70
N ASP A 85 5.25 -0.12 17.38
CA ASP A 85 5.11 1.28 17.80
C ASP A 85 4.00 1.98 17.03
N PHE A 86 3.02 2.54 17.73
CA PHE A 86 2.00 3.40 17.13
C PHE A 86 2.46 4.85 17.14
N ALA A 87 3.35 5.18 16.21
CA ALA A 87 3.89 6.53 16.06
C ALA A 87 2.80 7.56 15.72
N PRO A 88 3.02 8.86 15.98
CA PRO A 88 2.12 9.93 15.57
C PRO A 88 1.77 9.87 14.08
N ALA A 89 0.57 10.30 13.71
CA ALA A 89 0.07 10.20 12.33
C ALA A 89 1.01 10.84 11.29
N GLY A 90 1.66 11.95 11.63
CA GLY A 90 2.63 12.61 10.75
C GLY A 90 3.85 11.73 10.44
N GLU A 91 4.38 11.04 11.44
CA GLU A 91 5.50 10.12 11.27
C GLU A 91 5.10 8.88 10.45
N ARG A 92 3.94 8.30 10.72
CA ARG A 92 3.41 7.17 9.94
C ARG A 92 3.19 7.56 8.47
N LEU A 93 2.73 8.78 8.20
CA LEU A 93 2.58 9.33 6.84
C LEU A 93 3.93 9.55 6.16
N SER A 94 4.92 10.07 6.89
CA SER A 94 6.28 10.25 6.39
C SER A 94 6.91 8.90 6.03
N ALA A 95 6.80 7.91 6.93
CA ALA A 95 7.28 6.56 6.67
C ALA A 95 6.60 5.89 5.46
N LEU A 96 5.28 6.09 5.29
CA LEU A 96 4.57 5.60 4.10
C LEU A 96 5.12 6.25 2.81
N GLY A 97 5.39 7.55 2.83
CA GLY A 97 5.97 8.25 1.68
C GLY A 97 7.33 7.66 1.27
N GLU A 98 8.22 7.46 2.23
CA GLU A 98 9.53 6.83 1.98
C GLU A 98 9.39 5.39 1.47
N SER A 99 8.44 4.61 2.03
CA SER A 99 8.18 3.24 1.57
C SER A 99 7.74 3.19 0.11
N LEU A 100 6.86 4.11 -0.30
CA LEU A 100 6.39 4.20 -1.68
C LEU A 100 7.53 4.54 -2.65
N ASP A 101 8.42 5.47 -2.28
CA ASP A 101 9.62 5.80 -3.05
C ASP A 101 10.56 4.58 -3.19
N ILE A 102 10.82 3.89 -2.08
CA ILE A 102 11.67 2.71 -2.04
C ILE A 102 11.10 1.59 -2.91
N ILE A 103 9.83 1.24 -2.73
CA ILE A 103 9.15 0.17 -3.48
C ILE A 103 9.18 0.47 -4.98
N ARG A 104 8.88 1.71 -5.36
CA ARG A 104 8.95 2.14 -6.77
C ARG A 104 10.36 2.01 -7.33
N SER A 105 11.38 2.40 -6.56
CA SER A 105 12.79 2.25 -6.95
C SER A 105 13.18 0.78 -7.10
N LEU A 106 12.81 -0.08 -6.14
CA LEU A 106 13.07 -1.53 -6.20
C LEU A 106 12.43 -2.20 -7.41
N PHE A 107 11.22 -1.77 -7.81
CA PHE A 107 10.54 -2.33 -8.98
C PHE A 107 11.13 -1.90 -10.30
N THR A 108 11.77 -0.72 -10.38
CA THR A 108 12.19 -0.13 -11.66
C THR A 108 13.69 -0.08 -11.88
N ARG A 109 14.50 0.00 -10.82
CA ARG A 109 15.96 0.18 -10.92
C ARG A 109 16.70 -1.15 -10.72
N GLU A 110 17.90 -1.26 -11.27
CA GLU A 110 18.78 -2.40 -11.06
C GLU A 110 19.24 -2.50 -9.60
N SER A 111 19.60 -1.36 -9.02
CA SER A 111 20.01 -1.22 -7.63
C SER A 111 19.38 0.02 -7.02
N THR A 112 19.05 -0.05 -5.73
CA THR A 112 18.45 1.04 -4.97
C THR A 112 19.33 1.40 -3.79
N ASP A 113 19.74 2.68 -3.76
CA ASP A 113 20.25 3.35 -2.57
C ASP A 113 19.19 4.33 -2.09
N TYR A 114 18.95 4.36 -0.78
CA TYR A 114 17.97 5.26 -0.16
C TYR A 114 18.45 5.68 1.23
N ILE A 115 18.39 6.96 1.53
CA ILE A 115 18.69 7.52 2.86
C ILE A 115 17.55 8.46 3.20
N GLY A 116 16.66 7.98 4.06
CA GLY A 116 15.51 8.72 4.58
C GLY A 116 15.59 8.90 6.09
N GLN A 117 14.51 9.41 6.64
CA GLN A 117 14.33 9.56 8.08
C GLN A 117 13.98 8.21 8.74
N HIS A 118 13.18 7.38 8.05
CA HIS A 118 12.64 6.13 8.56
C HIS A 118 13.37 4.90 8.00
N TYR A 119 13.85 4.97 6.78
CA TYR A 119 14.47 3.83 6.10
C TYR A 119 15.83 4.17 5.49
N ARG A 120 16.68 3.15 5.44
CA ARG A 120 17.98 3.24 4.77
C ARG A 120 18.25 1.95 4.00
N LEU A 121 18.56 2.08 2.70
CA LEU A 121 18.98 1.00 1.83
C LEU A 121 20.34 1.34 1.22
N LYS A 122 21.18 0.32 1.01
CA LYS A 122 22.48 0.48 0.36
C LYS A 122 22.68 -0.66 -0.64
N GLY A 123 22.77 -0.30 -1.93
CA GLY A 123 23.02 -1.24 -3.02
C GLY A 123 21.98 -2.36 -3.11
N ALA A 124 20.72 -2.09 -2.72
CA ALA A 124 19.68 -3.10 -2.66
C ALA A 124 19.30 -3.56 -4.08
N ARG A 125 19.62 -4.83 -4.41
CA ARG A 125 19.21 -5.47 -5.65
C ARG A 125 17.87 -6.18 -5.48
N PHE A 126 17.03 -6.10 -6.51
CA PHE A 126 15.70 -6.64 -6.47
C PHE A 126 15.40 -7.43 -7.75
N ALA A 127 15.21 -8.74 -7.60
CA ALA A 127 14.82 -9.65 -8.67
C ALA A 127 14.00 -10.81 -8.09
N PRO A 128 13.00 -11.36 -8.82
CA PRO A 128 12.52 -10.82 -10.08
C PRO A 128 11.80 -9.49 -9.91
N LYS A 129 11.70 -8.69 -10.97
CA LYS A 129 10.80 -7.54 -11.01
C LYS A 129 9.36 -8.04 -11.12
N PRO A 130 8.35 -7.24 -10.73
CA PRO A 130 6.95 -7.61 -10.99
C PRO A 130 6.71 -7.95 -12.46
N VAL A 131 5.75 -8.82 -12.74
CA VAL A 131 5.25 -9.13 -14.10
C VAL A 131 4.59 -7.88 -14.68
N GLN A 132 3.80 -7.20 -13.86
CA GLN A 132 3.17 -5.94 -14.25
C GLN A 132 4.18 -4.78 -14.24
N SER A 133 4.16 -3.93 -15.26
CA SER A 133 5.02 -2.73 -15.35
C SER A 133 4.19 -1.51 -15.78
N PRO A 134 3.76 -0.68 -14.82
CA PRO A 134 3.95 -0.77 -13.38
C PRO A 134 3.01 -1.78 -12.70
N LEU A 135 3.43 -2.37 -11.57
CA LEU A 135 2.52 -3.03 -10.64
C LEU A 135 1.62 -1.95 -10.01
N PRO A 136 0.26 -2.09 -10.09
CA PRO A 136 -0.63 -1.06 -9.61
C PRO A 136 -0.56 -0.88 -8.09
N ILE A 137 -0.44 0.37 -7.65
CA ILE A 137 -0.46 0.76 -6.24
C ILE A 137 -1.79 1.43 -5.92
N THR A 138 -2.48 0.92 -4.91
CA THR A 138 -3.66 1.54 -4.29
C THR A 138 -3.24 2.16 -2.96
N ILE A 139 -3.58 3.41 -2.70
CA ILE A 139 -3.32 4.05 -1.40
C ILE A 139 -4.63 4.33 -0.69
N GLY A 140 -4.74 3.87 0.57
CA GLY A 140 -5.91 4.09 1.42
C GLY A 140 -5.72 5.27 2.37
N GLY A 141 -6.75 6.10 2.49
CA GLY A 141 -6.80 7.23 3.42
C GLY A 141 -7.30 8.53 2.79
N ALA A 142 -7.83 9.45 3.62
CA ALA A 142 -8.49 10.68 3.17
C ALA A 142 -7.85 11.97 3.70
N GLY A 143 -6.63 11.91 4.26
CA GLY A 143 -5.94 13.07 4.81
C GLY A 143 -5.56 14.09 3.74
N ARG A 144 -6.24 15.24 3.72
CA ARG A 144 -6.10 16.28 2.68
C ARG A 144 -4.68 16.84 2.53
N LYS A 145 -3.98 17.04 3.65
CA LYS A 145 -2.67 17.74 3.65
C LYS A 145 -1.52 16.91 3.07
N VAL A 146 -1.43 15.64 3.44
CA VAL A 146 -0.29 14.78 3.07
C VAL A 146 -0.74 13.56 2.26
N MET A 147 -1.75 12.82 2.75
CA MET A 147 -2.16 11.56 2.12
C MET A 147 -2.55 11.73 0.65
N LEU A 148 -3.41 12.72 0.34
CA LEU A 148 -3.80 12.97 -1.06
C LEU A 148 -2.61 13.38 -1.95
N GLY A 149 -1.58 14.00 -1.37
CA GLY A 149 -0.32 14.27 -2.07
C GLY A 149 0.48 12.99 -2.39
N LEU A 150 0.48 12.01 -1.47
CA LEU A 150 1.07 10.69 -1.73
C LEU A 150 0.27 9.93 -2.80
N VAL A 151 -1.06 9.97 -2.72
CA VAL A 151 -1.94 9.38 -3.74
C VAL A 151 -1.62 9.96 -5.12
N ALA A 152 -1.58 11.28 -5.25
CA ALA A 152 -1.30 11.98 -6.51
C ALA A 152 0.06 11.59 -7.10
N ARG A 153 1.09 11.40 -6.29
CA ARG A 153 2.45 11.08 -6.75
C ARG A 153 2.65 9.62 -7.10
N HIS A 154 2.03 8.68 -6.35
CA HIS A 154 2.41 7.28 -6.39
C HIS A 154 1.31 6.31 -6.84
N ALA A 155 0.02 6.63 -6.57
CA ALA A 155 -1.06 5.66 -6.73
C ALA A 155 -1.65 5.63 -8.15
N GLN A 156 -2.06 4.44 -8.60
CA GLN A 156 -2.94 4.24 -9.74
C GLN A 156 -4.40 4.19 -9.29
N ARG A 157 -4.63 3.90 -8.00
CA ARG A 157 -5.96 3.86 -7.38
C ARG A 157 -5.94 4.49 -6.00
N TRP A 158 -7.07 5.04 -5.61
CA TRP A 158 -7.26 5.59 -4.28
C TRP A 158 -8.45 4.91 -3.60
N ASN A 159 -8.27 4.53 -2.34
CA ASN A 159 -9.34 4.05 -1.49
C ASN A 159 -9.71 5.14 -0.47
N CYS A 160 -10.91 5.69 -0.61
CA CYS A 160 -11.50 6.58 0.38
C CYS A 160 -12.14 5.73 1.50
N PRO A 161 -11.69 5.86 2.76
CA PRO A 161 -12.28 5.09 3.85
C PRO A 161 -13.71 5.55 4.14
N MET A 162 -14.59 4.61 4.52
CA MET A 162 -16.03 4.86 4.78
C MET A 162 -16.31 6.07 5.67
N PRO A 163 -15.58 6.34 6.78
CA PRO A 163 -15.85 7.53 7.59
C PRO A 163 -15.69 8.87 6.85
N ALA A 164 -14.92 8.90 5.76
CA ALA A 164 -14.72 10.09 4.94
C ALA A 164 -15.64 10.14 3.70
N ALA A 165 -16.51 9.16 3.49
CA ALA A 165 -17.34 9.06 2.29
C ALA A 165 -18.31 10.24 2.12
N GLY A 166 -18.75 10.87 3.21
CA GLY A 166 -19.60 12.07 3.16
C GLY A 166 -18.92 13.27 2.48
N ASP A 167 -17.58 13.33 2.51
CA ASP A 167 -16.76 14.39 1.91
C ASP A 167 -16.19 14.01 0.53
N LEU A 168 -16.59 12.87 -0.03
CA LEU A 168 -15.98 12.27 -1.21
C LEU A 168 -15.82 13.25 -2.37
N ALA A 169 -16.86 14.02 -2.70
CA ALA A 169 -16.82 14.97 -3.81
C ALA A 169 -15.69 16.00 -3.64
N SER A 170 -15.58 16.62 -2.46
CA SER A 170 -14.55 17.62 -2.21
C SER A 170 -13.14 17.01 -2.06
N LEU A 171 -13.04 15.77 -1.61
CA LEU A 171 -11.76 15.04 -1.58
C LEU A 171 -11.27 14.68 -3.00
N VAL A 172 -12.19 14.38 -3.90
CA VAL A 172 -11.88 14.15 -5.33
C VAL A 172 -11.38 15.44 -5.97
N GLU A 173 -12.00 16.59 -5.70
CA GLU A 173 -11.55 17.89 -6.19
C GLU A 173 -10.13 18.22 -5.69
N ASP A 174 -9.86 18.02 -4.39
CA ASP A 174 -8.53 18.19 -3.81
C ASP A 174 -7.50 17.26 -4.47
N LEU A 175 -7.87 16.00 -4.72
CA LEU A 175 -7.00 15.03 -5.38
C LEU A 175 -6.70 15.43 -6.82
N HIS A 176 -7.70 15.91 -7.57
CA HIS A 176 -7.50 16.45 -8.92
C HIS A 176 -6.53 17.62 -8.94
N SER A 177 -6.68 18.57 -7.99
CA SER A 177 -5.75 19.69 -7.85
C SER A 177 -4.31 19.20 -7.63
N ARG A 178 -4.11 18.24 -6.72
CA ARG A 178 -2.78 17.68 -6.45
C ARG A 178 -2.20 16.87 -7.60
N CYS A 179 -3.03 16.18 -8.37
CA CYS A 179 -2.59 15.52 -9.60
C CYS A 179 -2.07 16.54 -10.62
N ASN A 180 -2.76 17.67 -10.78
CA ASN A 180 -2.32 18.76 -11.65
C ASN A 180 -1.00 19.36 -11.20
N GLU A 181 -0.80 19.57 -9.87
CA GLU A 181 0.45 20.07 -9.29
C GLU A 181 1.67 19.19 -9.63
N VAL A 182 1.47 17.88 -9.74
CA VAL A 182 2.53 16.91 -10.07
C VAL A 182 2.56 16.49 -11.54
N GLY A 183 1.77 17.16 -12.40
CA GLY A 183 1.72 16.91 -13.83
C GLY A 183 1.15 15.53 -14.22
N ARG A 184 0.28 14.94 -13.38
CA ARG A 184 -0.41 13.68 -13.66
C ARG A 184 -1.86 13.92 -14.09
N LEU A 185 -2.31 13.16 -15.08
CA LEU A 185 -3.73 13.06 -15.37
C LEU A 185 -4.44 12.36 -14.21
N SER A 186 -5.55 12.94 -13.75
CA SER A 186 -6.35 12.40 -12.63
C SER A 186 -7.27 11.25 -13.08
N LEU A 187 -6.71 10.25 -13.75
CA LEU A 187 -7.40 9.00 -14.10
C LEU A 187 -7.32 7.97 -12.95
N ILE A 188 -7.39 8.47 -11.72
CA ILE A 188 -7.34 7.61 -10.53
C ILE A 188 -8.73 7.03 -10.32
N HIS A 189 -8.86 5.72 -10.39
CA HIS A 189 -10.08 5.02 -10.00
C HIS A 189 -10.25 5.07 -8.48
N ILE A 190 -11.45 5.43 -8.06
CA ILE A 190 -11.87 5.52 -6.65
C ILE A 190 -12.49 4.20 -6.24
#